data_39a1264d9575c7e662ae8cb136e7758c
#
_entry.id   39a1264d9575c7e662ae8cb136e7758c
#
_cell.length_a   1.000
_cell.length_b   1.000
_cell.length_c   1.000
_cell.angle_alpha   90.00
_cell.angle_beta   90.00
_cell.angle_gamma   90.00
#
_symmetry.space_group_name_H-M   'P 1'
#
loop_
_entity.id
_entity.type
_entity.pdbx_description
1 polymer ?
#
loop_
_entity_poly.entity_id
_entity_poly.type
_entity_poly.pdbx_seq_one_letter_code
_entity_poly.pdbx_strand_id
1 'polypeptide(L)'
;MSDAQIQPSGFLLELSPDWLILRASENAHAFLGEYHQRLIGEPLSQFTLAQPLHDLRNSLSRQRSSNGIARAYRVRLIDEPRYFDIAFQSLDDTILLEGLDSAEGGLGDSFGSVSRLIEGLGGADRKSNLDGAARRMRALTGYDRVALVLGDERVESSRSKLPLLSVSGALPAIVAQSADDPVGLFPRKDGEPIDKALLRSPTPKQLEELRAAGVASTLCVPVVRDGEKLGCFQCDNRAARPPSFEIHAAAELFAQIFGMLLPD
;
A
#
# COMPACT_ATOMS: atom_id res chain seq x y z
N MET A 1 -11.07 4.88 20.87
CA MET A 1 -11.21 4.19 19.60
C MET A 1 -10.75 5.17 18.54
N SER A 2 -9.87 4.79 17.63
CA SER A 2 -9.34 5.70 16.61
C SER A 2 -10.35 5.76 15.47
N ASP A 3 -10.78 6.97 15.09
CA ASP A 3 -11.59 7.15 13.89
C ASP A 3 -10.82 6.64 12.68
N ALA A 4 -11.54 6.09 11.69
CA ALA A 4 -10.96 5.66 10.44
C ALA A 4 -10.38 6.87 9.70
N GLN A 5 -9.07 6.91 9.50
CA GLN A 5 -8.35 8.01 8.87
C GLN A 5 -7.34 7.50 7.86
N ILE A 6 -7.15 8.27 6.78
CA ILE A 6 -6.13 8.03 5.76
C ILE A 6 -5.10 9.15 5.73
N GLN A 7 -3.97 8.88 5.09
CA GLN A 7 -2.96 9.88 4.80
C GLN A 7 -3.44 10.82 3.68
N PRO A 8 -3.16 12.14 3.76
CA PRO A 8 -3.73 13.15 2.86
C PRO A 8 -3.18 13.11 1.43
N SER A 9 -2.14 12.32 1.18
CA SER A 9 -1.51 12.17 -0.14
C SER A 9 -2.36 11.45 -1.19
N GLY A 10 -3.51 10.90 -0.80
CA GLY A 10 -4.46 10.24 -1.68
C GLY A 10 -5.89 10.37 -1.18
N PHE A 11 -6.80 9.69 -1.86
CA PHE A 11 -8.20 9.60 -1.48
C PHE A 11 -8.63 8.14 -1.29
N LEU A 12 -9.73 7.95 -0.56
CA LEU A 12 -10.35 6.65 -0.34
C LEU A 12 -11.86 6.75 -0.53
N LEU A 13 -12.41 5.78 -1.24
CA LEU A 13 -13.85 5.53 -1.36
C LEU A 13 -14.14 4.11 -0.87
N GLU A 14 -15.13 3.98 0.00
CA GLU A 14 -15.76 2.71 0.32
C GLU A 14 -17.03 2.59 -0.52
N LEU A 15 -17.16 1.52 -1.28
CA LEU A 15 -18.24 1.31 -2.24
C LEU A 15 -19.03 0.06 -1.87
N SER A 16 -20.32 0.05 -2.20
CA SER A 16 -21.12 -1.18 -2.21
C SER A 16 -20.67 -2.10 -3.36
N PRO A 17 -21.08 -3.39 -3.36
CA PRO A 17 -20.87 -4.28 -4.51
C PRO A 17 -21.43 -3.73 -5.83
N ASP A 18 -22.48 -2.90 -5.77
CA ASP A 18 -23.07 -2.22 -6.91
C ASP A 18 -22.38 -0.90 -7.30
N TRP A 19 -21.25 -0.59 -6.63
CA TRP A 19 -20.44 0.63 -6.85
C TRP A 19 -21.14 1.93 -6.46
N LEU A 20 -22.06 1.90 -5.49
CA LEU A 20 -22.55 3.08 -4.79
C LEU A 20 -21.51 3.53 -3.75
N ILE A 21 -21.30 4.83 -3.65
CA ILE A 21 -20.33 5.39 -2.68
C ILE A 21 -20.98 5.40 -1.29
N LEU A 22 -20.45 4.59 -0.40
CA LEU A 22 -20.91 4.46 1.00
C LEU A 22 -20.19 5.44 1.92
N ARG A 23 -18.88 5.62 1.70
CA ARG A 23 -18.01 6.57 2.43
C ARG A 23 -16.96 7.13 1.49
N ALA A 24 -16.54 8.36 1.77
CA ALA A 24 -15.49 9.04 1.04
C ALA A 24 -14.56 9.79 2.01
N SER A 25 -13.28 9.87 1.70
CA SER A 25 -12.35 10.71 2.44
C SER A 25 -12.70 12.19 2.30
N GLU A 26 -12.57 12.94 3.38
CA GLU A 26 -12.98 14.35 3.44
C GLU A 26 -12.23 15.24 2.43
N ASN A 27 -11.06 14.79 1.95
CA ASN A 27 -10.26 15.45 0.92
C ASN A 27 -10.61 15.02 -0.52
N ALA A 28 -11.65 14.22 -0.73
CA ALA A 28 -12.01 13.69 -2.06
C ALA A 28 -12.15 14.79 -3.13
N HIS A 29 -12.60 16.00 -2.76
CA HIS A 29 -12.77 17.11 -3.70
C HIS A 29 -11.45 17.54 -4.36
N ALA A 30 -10.32 17.42 -3.65
CA ALA A 30 -9.01 17.78 -4.19
C ALA A 30 -8.53 16.82 -5.30
N PHE A 31 -9.13 15.63 -5.40
CA PHE A 31 -8.80 14.60 -6.38
C PHE A 31 -9.88 14.41 -7.43
N LEU A 32 -11.15 14.40 -7.01
CA LEU A 32 -12.28 14.07 -7.87
C LEU A 32 -13.11 15.29 -8.30
N GLY A 33 -12.77 16.49 -7.82
CA GLY A 33 -13.49 17.73 -8.14
C GLY A 33 -14.82 17.90 -7.41
N GLU A 34 -15.28 16.88 -6.65
CA GLU A 34 -16.55 16.91 -5.93
C GLU A 34 -16.38 16.74 -4.42
N TYR A 35 -17.18 17.49 -3.66
CA TYR A 35 -17.15 17.37 -2.20
C TYR A 35 -17.69 16.03 -1.74
N HIS A 36 -17.04 15.47 -0.72
CA HIS A 36 -17.35 14.13 -0.20
C HIS A 36 -18.83 13.95 0.19
N GLN A 37 -19.52 15.02 0.69
CA GLN A 37 -20.94 14.95 1.04
C GLN A 37 -21.84 14.66 -0.16
N ARG A 38 -21.48 15.15 -1.37
CA ARG A 38 -22.24 14.93 -2.61
C ARG A 38 -22.01 13.55 -3.21
N LEU A 39 -20.93 12.91 -2.82
CA LEU A 39 -20.58 11.58 -3.32
C LEU A 39 -21.44 10.49 -2.68
N ILE A 40 -21.84 10.66 -1.41
CA ILE A 40 -22.49 9.62 -0.62
C ILE A 40 -23.85 9.23 -1.15
N GLY A 41 -24.07 7.92 -1.34
CA GLY A 41 -25.30 7.33 -1.85
C GLY A 41 -25.40 7.34 -3.37
N GLU A 42 -24.49 8.00 -4.06
CA GLU A 42 -24.48 8.11 -5.51
C GLU A 42 -23.61 7.02 -6.16
N PRO A 43 -23.94 6.57 -7.37
CA PRO A 43 -23.11 5.64 -8.10
C PRO A 43 -21.82 6.31 -8.56
N LEU A 44 -20.68 5.63 -8.40
CA LEU A 44 -19.36 6.14 -8.80
C LEU A 44 -19.33 6.58 -10.28
N SER A 45 -20.17 5.98 -11.12
CA SER A 45 -20.29 6.33 -12.55
C SER A 45 -20.75 7.76 -12.83
N GLN A 46 -21.30 8.47 -11.86
CA GLN A 46 -21.67 9.90 -12.04
C GLN A 46 -20.44 10.82 -11.98
N PHE A 47 -19.38 10.39 -11.33
CA PHE A 47 -18.19 11.21 -11.04
C PHE A 47 -16.95 10.76 -11.80
N THR A 48 -17.07 9.69 -12.59
CA THR A 48 -15.93 9.10 -13.29
C THR A 48 -16.25 8.85 -14.76
N LEU A 49 -15.22 8.80 -15.58
CA LEU A 49 -15.34 8.41 -16.98
C LEU A 49 -15.78 6.95 -17.09
N ALA A 50 -16.65 6.67 -18.07
CA ALA A 50 -17.26 5.34 -18.22
C ALA A 50 -16.25 4.23 -18.52
N GLN A 51 -15.28 4.50 -19.42
CA GLN A 51 -14.31 3.47 -19.82
C GLN A 51 -13.37 3.06 -18.67
N PRO A 52 -12.71 3.99 -17.93
CA PRO A 52 -11.91 3.62 -16.76
C PRO A 52 -12.70 2.83 -15.72
N LEU A 53 -13.94 3.25 -15.43
CA LEU A 53 -14.79 2.54 -14.48
C LEU A 53 -15.09 1.11 -14.94
N HIS A 54 -15.37 0.90 -16.23
CA HIS A 54 -15.57 -0.43 -16.80
C HIS A 54 -14.31 -1.31 -16.63
N ASP A 55 -13.14 -0.74 -16.89
CA ASP A 55 -11.85 -1.46 -16.76
C ASP A 55 -11.56 -1.84 -15.31
N LEU A 56 -11.85 -0.95 -14.34
CA LEU A 56 -11.72 -1.25 -12.91
C LEU A 56 -12.65 -2.39 -12.49
N ARG A 57 -13.92 -2.35 -12.91
CA ARG A 57 -14.91 -3.43 -12.65
C ARG A 57 -14.44 -4.78 -13.20
N ASN A 58 -13.95 -4.79 -14.42
CA ASN A 58 -13.40 -5.99 -15.05
C ASN A 58 -12.16 -6.51 -14.33
N SER A 59 -11.30 -5.63 -13.83
CA SER A 59 -10.12 -6.02 -13.08
C SER A 59 -10.49 -6.64 -11.73
N LEU A 60 -11.47 -6.08 -11.03
CA LEU A 60 -11.95 -6.64 -9.77
C LEU A 60 -12.60 -8.02 -9.98
N SER A 61 -13.43 -8.19 -11.02
CA SER A 61 -14.10 -9.46 -11.33
C SER A 61 -13.13 -10.60 -11.68
N ARG A 62 -11.93 -10.29 -12.14
CA ARG A 62 -10.87 -11.26 -12.44
C ARG A 62 -10.06 -11.68 -11.21
N GLN A 63 -10.19 -10.96 -10.10
CA GLN A 63 -9.52 -11.33 -8.87
C GLN A 63 -10.11 -12.63 -8.32
N ARG A 64 -9.25 -13.66 -8.25
CA ARG A 64 -9.65 -14.98 -7.71
C ARG A 64 -9.46 -15.09 -6.20
N SER A 65 -8.72 -14.17 -5.59
CA SER A 65 -8.44 -14.17 -4.16
C SER A 65 -9.25 -13.09 -3.47
N SER A 66 -10.00 -13.44 -2.44
CA SER A 66 -10.77 -12.50 -1.61
C SER A 66 -9.90 -11.48 -0.86
N ASN A 67 -8.60 -11.72 -0.76
CA ASN A 67 -7.65 -10.83 -0.07
C ASN A 67 -6.65 -10.15 -1.01
N GLY A 68 -6.82 -10.26 -2.33
CA GLY A 68 -5.93 -9.63 -3.30
C GLY A 68 -6.25 -8.15 -3.49
N ILE A 69 -5.22 -7.34 -3.75
CA ILE A 69 -5.37 -5.94 -4.14
C ILE A 69 -5.19 -5.84 -5.66
N ALA A 70 -6.25 -5.44 -6.37
CA ALA A 70 -6.15 -5.08 -7.78
C ALA A 70 -5.56 -3.67 -7.90
N ARG A 71 -4.81 -3.43 -8.96
CA ARG A 71 -4.21 -2.12 -9.21
C ARG A 71 -4.37 -1.74 -10.68
N ALA A 72 -4.58 -0.45 -10.90
CA ALA A 72 -4.58 0.14 -12.22
C ALA A 72 -3.74 1.43 -12.17
N TYR A 73 -2.84 1.60 -13.12
CA TYR A 73 -1.89 2.70 -13.13
C TYR A 73 -2.20 3.68 -14.24
N ARG A 74 -1.93 4.96 -13.99
CA ARG A 74 -2.14 6.06 -14.94
C ARG A 74 -3.56 6.09 -15.51
N VAL A 75 -4.55 5.89 -14.64
CA VAL A 75 -5.97 5.92 -14.99
C VAL A 75 -6.45 7.36 -15.06
N ARG A 76 -6.97 7.80 -16.19
CA ARG A 76 -7.71 9.06 -16.28
C ARG A 76 -9.13 8.83 -15.77
N LEU A 77 -9.32 9.01 -14.47
CA LEU A 77 -10.58 8.68 -13.80
C LEU A 77 -11.69 9.74 -14.04
N ILE A 78 -11.28 11.01 -14.15
CA ILE A 78 -12.16 12.18 -14.30
C ILE A 78 -11.90 12.89 -15.63
N ASP A 79 -12.77 13.82 -15.99
CA ASP A 79 -12.65 14.56 -17.28
C ASP A 79 -11.61 15.71 -17.23
N GLU A 80 -10.67 15.64 -16.32
CA GLU A 80 -9.49 16.50 -16.25
C GLU A 80 -8.26 15.77 -16.79
N PRO A 81 -7.22 16.48 -17.26
CA PRO A 81 -5.95 15.86 -17.71
C PRO A 81 -5.10 15.44 -16.51
N ARG A 82 -5.70 14.68 -15.60
CA ARG A 82 -5.11 14.16 -14.37
C ARG A 82 -5.17 12.64 -14.39
N TYR A 83 -4.09 12.01 -13.98
CA TYR A 83 -3.97 10.55 -13.95
C TYR A 83 -3.78 10.07 -12.52
N PHE A 84 -4.40 8.94 -12.22
CA PHE A 84 -4.37 8.31 -10.91
C PHE A 84 -3.79 6.90 -10.98
N ASP A 85 -3.07 6.52 -9.94
CA ASP A 85 -2.80 5.14 -9.62
C ASP A 85 -3.86 4.69 -8.62
N ILE A 86 -4.58 3.64 -8.97
CA ILE A 86 -5.72 3.13 -8.21
C ILE A 86 -5.37 1.76 -7.63
N ALA A 87 -5.62 1.59 -6.34
CA ALA A 87 -5.63 0.30 -5.66
C ALA A 87 -7.06 0.01 -5.18
N PHE A 88 -7.54 -1.20 -5.38
CA PHE A 88 -8.89 -1.57 -4.97
C PHE A 88 -8.99 -3.04 -4.60
N GLN A 89 -9.81 -3.35 -3.62
CA GLN A 89 -9.98 -4.68 -3.07
C GLN A 89 -11.41 -4.91 -2.61
N SER A 90 -11.89 -6.15 -2.74
CA SER A 90 -13.16 -6.55 -2.18
C SER A 90 -12.98 -6.94 -0.71
N LEU A 91 -13.81 -6.40 0.15
CA LEU A 91 -13.86 -6.68 1.58
C LEU A 91 -15.28 -7.11 1.92
N ASP A 92 -15.49 -8.39 2.17
CA ASP A 92 -16.82 -8.96 2.48
C ASP A 92 -17.95 -8.33 1.62
N ASP A 93 -18.68 -7.36 2.19
CA ASP A 93 -19.81 -6.68 1.55
C ASP A 93 -19.47 -5.32 0.95
N THR A 94 -18.18 -4.92 0.88
CA THR A 94 -17.77 -3.62 0.36
C THR A 94 -16.56 -3.72 -0.57
N ILE A 95 -16.34 -2.66 -1.36
CA ILE A 95 -15.15 -2.47 -2.17
C ILE A 95 -14.42 -1.26 -1.62
N LEU A 96 -13.16 -1.43 -1.26
CA LEU A 96 -12.28 -0.32 -0.88
C LEU A 96 -11.50 0.12 -2.12
N LEU A 97 -11.65 1.38 -2.50
CA LEU A 97 -10.94 2.00 -3.62
C LEU A 97 -10.09 3.16 -3.11
N GLU A 98 -8.80 3.10 -3.36
CA GLU A 98 -7.83 4.12 -2.99
C GLU A 98 -7.16 4.69 -4.24
N GLY A 99 -6.91 5.97 -4.27
CA GLY A 99 -6.27 6.64 -5.40
C GLY A 99 -5.17 7.59 -4.97
N LEU A 100 -4.11 7.61 -5.76
CA LEU A 100 -2.98 8.55 -5.68
C LEU A 100 -2.84 9.27 -7.00
N ASP A 101 -2.33 10.51 -7.00
CA ASP A 101 -1.84 11.10 -8.24
C ASP A 101 -0.71 10.26 -8.82
N SER A 102 -0.81 9.92 -10.11
CA SER A 102 0.26 9.20 -10.79
C SER A 102 1.51 10.07 -10.90
N ALA A 103 2.64 9.53 -10.52
CA ALA A 103 3.93 10.20 -10.71
C ALA A 103 4.24 10.38 -12.21
N GLU A 104 4.82 11.53 -12.57
CA GLU A 104 5.37 11.73 -13.90
C GLU A 104 6.57 10.79 -14.11
N GLY A 105 6.52 10.02 -15.21
CA GLY A 105 7.63 9.15 -15.59
C GLY A 105 7.48 7.68 -15.26
N GLY A 106 6.49 7.28 -14.45
CA GLY A 106 6.20 5.88 -14.12
C GLY A 106 7.44 5.04 -13.73
N LEU A 107 7.28 3.98 -12.98
CA LEU A 107 8.39 3.07 -12.66
C LEU A 107 8.74 2.10 -13.80
N GLY A 108 8.45 2.47 -15.01
CA GLY A 108 8.68 1.81 -16.33
C GLY A 108 9.13 0.35 -16.40
N ASP A 109 9.86 -0.16 -15.41
CA ASP A 109 10.41 -1.53 -15.41
C ASP A 109 10.50 -2.16 -14.00
N SER A 110 9.66 -1.72 -13.06
CA SER A 110 9.71 -2.29 -11.69
C SER A 110 9.39 -3.78 -11.67
N PHE A 111 8.44 -4.23 -12.48
CA PHE A 111 8.09 -5.65 -12.59
C PHE A 111 9.15 -6.47 -13.33
N GLY A 112 9.77 -5.93 -14.38
CA GLY A 112 10.93 -6.56 -15.05
C GLY A 112 12.14 -6.68 -14.12
N SER A 113 12.29 -5.74 -13.20
CA SER A 113 13.33 -5.79 -12.16
C SER A 113 13.08 -6.90 -11.14
N VAL A 114 11.82 -7.21 -10.79
CA VAL A 114 11.49 -8.30 -9.85
C VAL A 114 12.00 -9.64 -10.36
N SER A 115 11.78 -9.99 -11.63
CA SER A 115 12.25 -11.25 -12.20
C SER A 115 13.76 -11.43 -12.06
N ARG A 116 14.53 -10.40 -12.38
CA ARG A 116 16.00 -10.43 -12.23
C ARG A 116 16.46 -10.52 -10.77
N LEU A 117 15.72 -9.90 -9.86
CA LEU A 117 16.06 -9.91 -8.44
C LEU A 117 15.72 -11.24 -7.75
N ILE A 118 14.84 -12.05 -8.33
CA ILE A 118 14.48 -13.38 -7.80
C ILE A 118 15.53 -14.42 -8.19
N GLU A 119 16.23 -14.24 -9.31
CA GLU A 119 17.30 -15.15 -9.71
C GLU A 119 18.33 -15.34 -8.61
N GLY A 120 18.62 -16.61 -8.26
CA GLY A 120 19.55 -16.97 -7.20
C GLY A 120 19.04 -16.81 -5.76
N LEU A 121 17.73 -16.61 -5.55
CA LEU A 121 17.06 -16.87 -4.28
C LEU A 121 16.70 -18.38 -4.20
N GLY A 122 16.62 -18.91 -2.97
CA GLY A 122 16.30 -20.33 -2.75
C GLY A 122 17.53 -21.24 -2.66
N GLY A 123 18.72 -20.68 -2.42
CA GLY A 123 19.94 -21.46 -2.16
C GLY A 123 19.89 -22.26 -0.84
N ALA A 124 20.78 -23.25 -0.70
CA ALA A 124 20.80 -24.17 0.44
C ALA A 124 21.15 -23.50 1.79
N ASP A 125 21.90 -22.39 1.77
CA ASP A 125 22.22 -21.63 3.00
C ASP A 125 21.14 -20.62 3.35
N ARG A 126 20.37 -20.92 4.39
CA ARG A 126 19.25 -20.09 4.86
C ARG A 126 19.68 -18.66 5.16
N LYS A 127 20.78 -18.46 5.90
CA LYS A 127 21.24 -17.11 6.27
C LYS A 127 21.60 -16.28 5.03
N SER A 128 22.36 -16.85 4.11
CA SER A 128 22.74 -16.19 2.85
C SER A 128 21.50 -15.82 2.02
N ASN A 129 20.48 -16.66 2.05
CA ASN A 129 19.22 -16.44 1.34
C ASN A 129 18.43 -15.27 1.94
N LEU A 130 18.31 -15.22 3.28
CA LEU A 130 17.64 -14.11 3.98
C LEU A 130 18.37 -12.78 3.77
N ASP A 131 19.70 -12.75 3.94
CA ASP A 131 20.53 -11.56 3.67
C ASP A 131 20.43 -11.12 2.22
N GLY A 132 20.39 -12.09 1.29
CA GLY A 132 20.19 -11.87 -0.12
C GLY A 132 18.83 -11.23 -0.43
N ALA A 133 17.77 -11.72 0.19
CA ALA A 133 16.41 -11.20 0.02
C ALA A 133 16.30 -9.76 0.53
N ALA A 134 16.84 -9.45 1.72
CA ALA A 134 16.83 -8.10 2.28
C ALA A 134 17.59 -7.10 1.37
N ARG A 135 18.76 -7.50 0.82
CA ARG A 135 19.50 -6.65 -0.13
C ARG A 135 18.75 -6.40 -1.43
N ARG A 136 18.09 -7.42 -1.97
CA ARG A 136 17.32 -7.32 -3.22
C ARG A 136 16.06 -6.50 -3.04
N MET A 137 15.32 -6.69 -1.93
CA MET A 137 14.18 -5.85 -1.58
C MET A 137 14.60 -4.39 -1.45
N ARG A 138 15.76 -4.10 -0.85
CA ARG A 138 16.30 -2.75 -0.77
C ARG A 138 16.66 -2.18 -2.15
N ALA A 139 17.22 -2.99 -3.03
CA ALA A 139 17.51 -2.57 -4.41
C ALA A 139 16.24 -2.27 -5.21
N LEU A 140 15.19 -3.09 -5.04
CA LEU A 140 13.90 -2.94 -5.69
C LEU A 140 13.18 -1.66 -5.25
N THR A 141 13.12 -1.43 -3.94
CA THR A 141 12.32 -0.35 -3.37
C THR A 141 13.08 0.98 -3.26
N GLY A 142 14.41 0.93 -3.26
CA GLY A 142 15.27 2.10 -3.10
C GLY A 142 15.24 2.74 -1.70
N TYR A 143 14.68 2.04 -0.69
CA TYR A 143 14.68 2.52 0.69
C TYR A 143 16.09 2.43 1.31
N ASP A 144 16.34 3.25 2.34
CA ASP A 144 17.66 3.31 3.00
C ASP A 144 17.98 2.03 3.78
N ARG A 145 16.97 1.45 4.42
CA ARG A 145 17.06 0.20 5.17
C ARG A 145 15.91 -0.72 4.82
N VAL A 146 16.21 -2.02 4.76
CA VAL A 146 15.20 -3.09 4.72
C VAL A 146 15.55 -4.10 5.82
N ALA A 147 14.60 -4.34 6.70
CA ALA A 147 14.62 -5.44 7.65
C ALA A 147 13.65 -6.53 7.17
N LEU A 148 14.11 -7.77 7.14
CA LEU A 148 13.30 -8.97 6.97
C LEU A 148 13.18 -9.65 8.33
N VAL A 149 11.93 -9.84 8.78
CA VAL A 149 11.61 -10.51 10.05
C VAL A 149 10.77 -11.73 9.73
N LEU A 150 11.23 -12.91 10.12
CA LEU A 150 10.56 -14.21 9.97
C LEU A 150 10.59 -14.94 11.32
N GLY A 151 9.46 -14.96 12.03
CA GLY A 151 9.45 -15.46 13.42
C GLY A 151 10.48 -14.72 14.27
N ASP A 152 11.42 -15.45 14.88
CA ASP A 152 12.50 -14.89 15.70
C ASP A 152 13.75 -14.48 14.90
N GLU A 153 13.78 -14.81 13.60
CA GLU A 153 14.90 -14.46 12.72
C GLU A 153 14.76 -13.05 12.20
N ARG A 154 15.85 -12.28 12.25
CA ARG A 154 15.92 -10.93 11.70
C ARG A 154 17.23 -10.74 10.95
N VAL A 155 17.11 -10.23 9.72
CA VAL A 155 18.25 -9.78 8.91
C VAL A 155 17.99 -8.38 8.40
N GLU A 156 19.06 -7.64 8.13
CA GLU A 156 18.95 -6.26 7.66
C GLU A 156 19.91 -5.98 6.50
N SER A 157 19.45 -5.13 5.60
CA SER A 157 20.27 -4.49 4.58
C SER A 157 20.08 -2.98 4.67
N SER A 158 21.16 -2.23 4.90
CA SER A 158 21.09 -0.78 5.08
C SER A 158 22.24 -0.05 4.38
N ARG A 159 21.95 1.16 3.91
CA ARG A 159 22.95 2.14 3.44
C ARG A 159 23.31 3.16 4.54
N SER A 160 22.53 3.22 5.60
CA SER A 160 22.68 4.20 6.68
C SER A 160 22.47 3.52 8.04
N LYS A 161 23.12 4.04 9.08
CA LYS A 161 22.86 3.61 10.45
C LYS A 161 21.53 4.22 10.92
N LEU A 162 20.44 3.49 10.71
CA LEU A 162 19.15 3.77 11.35
C LEU A 162 19.03 2.91 12.59
N PRO A 163 18.54 3.44 13.73
CA PRO A 163 18.27 2.62 14.92
C PRO A 163 17.21 1.58 14.59
N LEU A 164 17.20 0.49 15.36
CA LEU A 164 16.15 -0.50 15.26
C LEU A 164 14.80 0.15 15.50
N LEU A 165 13.91 0.01 14.54
CA LEU A 165 12.55 0.49 14.68
C LEU A 165 11.72 -0.57 15.41
N SER A 166 11.21 -0.20 16.58
CA SER A 166 10.19 -0.95 17.30
C SER A 166 8.97 -0.05 17.39
N VAL A 167 7.89 -0.45 16.77
CA VAL A 167 6.62 0.29 16.78
C VAL A 167 5.52 -0.48 17.48
N SER A 168 4.63 0.25 18.10
CA SER A 168 3.46 -0.30 18.78
C SER A 168 2.42 -0.74 17.77
N GLY A 169 2.20 -2.05 17.66
CA GLY A 169 1.24 -2.63 16.74
C GLY A 169 1.70 -2.67 15.28
N ALA A 170 0.78 -3.03 14.38
CA ALA A 170 1.05 -3.12 12.95
C ALA A 170 1.06 -1.73 12.28
N LEU A 171 2.16 -1.40 11.61
CA LEU A 171 2.22 -0.21 10.77
C LEU A 171 1.27 -0.33 9.58
N PRO A 172 0.80 0.80 9.02
CA PRO A 172 0.22 0.83 7.69
C PRO A 172 1.17 0.24 6.65
N ALA A 173 0.61 -0.29 5.55
CA ALA A 173 1.42 -0.83 4.46
C ALA A 173 2.36 0.23 3.88
N ILE A 174 1.90 1.48 3.78
CA ILE A 174 2.66 2.63 3.32
C ILE A 174 2.53 3.73 4.37
N VAL A 175 3.65 4.31 4.81
CA VAL A 175 3.69 5.58 5.56
C VAL A 175 4.49 6.58 4.74
N ALA A 176 3.82 7.63 4.29
CA ALA A 176 4.36 8.64 3.38
C ALA A 176 4.72 9.94 4.11
N GLN A 177 5.24 10.89 3.36
CA GLN A 177 5.74 12.16 3.90
C GLN A 177 4.67 13.04 4.57
N SER A 178 3.40 12.86 4.24
CA SER A 178 2.28 13.68 4.76
C SER A 178 1.43 12.93 5.80
N ALA A 179 1.96 11.86 6.38
CA ALA A 179 1.22 11.04 7.34
C ALA A 179 0.82 11.77 8.64
N ASP A 180 1.38 12.97 8.88
CA ASP A 180 1.16 13.77 10.07
C ASP A 180 -0.17 14.54 10.10
N ASP A 181 -0.84 14.67 8.93
CA ASP A 181 -2.09 15.41 8.78
C ASP A 181 -3.21 14.47 8.25
N PRO A 182 -3.71 13.59 9.12
CA PRO A 182 -4.66 12.55 8.72
C PRO A 182 -6.02 13.12 8.33
N VAL A 183 -6.63 12.49 7.33
CA VAL A 183 -7.94 12.85 6.77
C VAL A 183 -9.00 11.85 7.21
N GLY A 184 -10.12 12.35 7.73
CA GLY A 184 -11.28 11.54 8.12
C GLY A 184 -12.04 10.96 6.93
N LEU A 185 -12.89 9.98 7.22
CA LEU A 185 -13.89 9.45 6.29
C LEU A 185 -15.28 9.94 6.66
N PHE A 186 -16.07 10.28 5.64
CA PHE A 186 -17.47 10.70 5.79
C PHE A 186 -18.42 9.72 5.06
N PRO A 187 -19.57 9.35 5.65
CA PRO A 187 -19.95 9.61 7.04
C PRO A 187 -19.04 8.87 8.04
N ARG A 188 -18.88 9.43 9.23
CA ARG A 188 -18.14 8.77 10.31
C ARG A 188 -18.93 7.56 10.81
N LYS A 189 -18.24 6.45 10.94
CA LYS A 189 -18.78 5.24 11.57
C LYS A 189 -17.87 4.83 12.70
N ASP A 190 -18.41 4.71 13.89
CA ASP A 190 -17.69 4.24 15.06
C ASP A 190 -17.39 2.75 14.94
N GLY A 191 -16.13 2.37 15.19
CA GLY A 191 -15.74 0.98 15.32
C GLY A 191 -15.51 0.21 14.01
N GLU A 192 -15.57 0.85 12.85
CA GLU A 192 -15.21 0.21 11.57
C GLU A 192 -13.81 0.64 11.10
N PRO A 193 -12.77 -0.13 11.42
CA PRO A 193 -11.41 0.17 11.00
C PRO A 193 -11.22 -0.10 9.50
N ILE A 194 -10.39 0.73 8.87
CA ILE A 194 -9.92 0.52 7.50
C ILE A 194 -8.55 -0.16 7.50
N ASP A 195 -8.40 -1.19 8.31
CA ASP A 195 -7.08 -1.82 8.56
C ASP A 195 -6.40 -2.38 7.31
N LYS A 196 -7.18 -2.69 6.28
CA LYS A 196 -6.66 -3.18 5.00
C LYS A 196 -6.31 -2.07 4.01
N ALA A 197 -6.62 -0.80 4.31
CA ALA A 197 -6.27 0.30 3.43
C ALA A 197 -4.75 0.53 3.38
N LEU A 198 -4.21 0.67 2.19
CA LEU A 198 -2.79 0.95 1.96
C LEU A 198 -2.40 2.34 2.50
N LEU A 199 -3.31 3.30 2.37
CA LEU A 199 -3.13 4.69 2.80
C LEU A 199 -3.63 4.95 4.23
N ARG A 200 -3.99 3.93 5.00
CA ARG A 200 -4.37 4.10 6.40
C ARG A 200 -3.35 4.98 7.13
N SER A 201 -3.82 5.93 7.92
CA SER A 201 -2.94 6.74 8.75
C SER A 201 -2.32 5.92 9.88
N PRO A 202 -1.02 6.10 10.16
CA PRO A 202 -0.43 5.59 11.40
C PRO A 202 -1.05 6.31 12.60
N THR A 203 -1.06 5.65 13.75
CA THR A 203 -1.50 6.29 14.99
C THR A 203 -0.51 7.38 15.42
N PRO A 204 -0.94 8.39 16.23
CA PRO A 204 -0.03 9.40 16.75
C PRO A 204 1.19 8.81 17.46
N LYS A 205 0.99 7.73 18.22
CA LYS A 205 2.07 7.01 18.90
C LYS A 205 3.06 6.40 17.91
N GLN A 206 2.58 5.77 16.83
CA GLN A 206 3.44 5.22 15.77
C GLN A 206 4.25 6.32 15.08
N LEU A 207 3.65 7.49 14.84
CA LEU A 207 4.36 8.64 14.27
C LEU A 207 5.48 9.14 15.19
N GLU A 208 5.23 9.22 16.51
CA GLU A 208 6.27 9.57 17.49
C GLU A 208 7.41 8.55 17.49
N GLU A 209 7.09 7.25 17.47
CA GLU A 209 8.09 6.16 17.43
C GLU A 209 8.92 6.20 16.15
N LEU A 210 8.30 6.47 14.99
CA LEU A 210 8.99 6.66 13.71
C LEU A 210 9.94 7.86 13.76
N ARG A 211 9.47 9.01 14.25
CA ARG A 211 10.29 10.21 14.39
C ARG A 211 11.47 10.00 15.34
N ALA A 212 11.24 9.36 16.48
CA ALA A 212 12.30 9.02 17.44
C ALA A 212 13.38 8.13 16.82
N ALA A 213 13.00 7.26 15.89
CA ALA A 213 13.92 6.42 15.13
C ALA A 213 14.56 7.12 13.91
N GLY A 214 14.20 8.39 13.65
CA GLY A 214 14.69 9.13 12.47
C GLY A 214 14.17 8.57 11.14
N VAL A 215 12.99 7.97 11.15
CA VAL A 215 12.31 7.39 9.99
C VAL A 215 11.18 8.33 9.57
N ALA A 216 11.21 8.80 8.33
CA ALA A 216 10.22 9.70 7.77
C ALA A 216 9.21 9.00 6.86
N SER A 217 9.55 7.83 6.32
CA SER A 217 8.61 7.01 5.55
C SER A 217 8.94 5.53 5.66
N THR A 218 7.90 4.69 5.60
CA THR A 218 8.04 3.23 5.64
C THR A 218 7.19 2.55 4.56
N LEU A 219 7.61 1.33 4.20
CA LEU A 219 6.85 0.40 3.39
C LEU A 219 6.90 -0.96 4.09
N CYS A 220 5.74 -1.51 4.44
CA CYS A 220 5.62 -2.81 5.10
C CYS A 220 4.93 -3.81 4.18
N VAL A 221 5.62 -4.92 3.88
CA VAL A 221 5.11 -5.95 2.97
C VAL A 221 5.16 -7.31 3.66
N PRO A 222 4.03 -8.01 3.80
CA PRO A 222 4.02 -9.33 4.42
C PRO A 222 4.70 -10.37 3.51
N VAL A 223 5.41 -11.31 4.14
CA VAL A 223 5.85 -12.55 3.51
C VAL A 223 4.81 -13.61 3.82
N VAL A 224 4.18 -14.13 2.77
CA VAL A 224 3.07 -15.08 2.89
C VAL A 224 3.40 -16.34 2.10
N ARG A 225 3.07 -17.52 2.65
CA ARG A 225 3.12 -18.81 1.96
C ARG A 225 1.85 -19.58 2.31
N ASP A 226 1.15 -20.10 1.31
CA ASP A 226 -0.08 -20.90 1.45
C ASP A 226 -1.17 -20.23 2.32
N GLY A 227 -1.24 -18.89 2.25
CA GLY A 227 -2.18 -18.07 3.01
C GLY A 227 -1.71 -17.73 4.43
N GLU A 228 -0.62 -18.31 4.92
CA GLU A 228 -0.04 -18.02 6.22
C GLU A 228 1.02 -16.91 6.15
N LYS A 229 0.93 -15.97 7.08
CA LYS A 229 1.93 -14.91 7.23
C LYS A 229 3.16 -15.43 7.99
N LEU A 230 4.27 -15.62 7.28
CA LEU A 230 5.54 -16.04 7.85
C LEU A 230 6.31 -14.89 8.51
N GLY A 231 6.07 -13.66 8.07
CA GLY A 231 6.79 -12.49 8.55
C GLY A 231 6.56 -11.27 7.67
N CYS A 232 7.52 -10.36 7.62
CA CYS A 232 7.41 -9.16 6.80
C CYS A 232 8.78 -8.58 6.39
N PHE A 233 8.78 -7.88 5.26
CA PHE A 233 9.79 -6.88 4.94
C PHE A 233 9.32 -5.53 5.46
N GLN A 234 10.16 -4.85 6.23
CA GLN A 234 10.00 -3.47 6.64
C GLN A 234 11.08 -2.64 5.98
N CYS A 235 10.67 -1.70 5.16
CA CYS A 235 11.54 -0.80 4.41
C CYS A 235 11.41 0.60 5.00
N ASP A 236 12.52 1.19 5.46
CA ASP A 236 12.54 2.46 6.16
C ASP A 236 13.41 3.47 5.42
N ASN A 237 12.97 4.73 5.42
CA ASN A 237 13.70 5.83 4.78
C ASN A 237 13.80 7.04 5.71
N ARG A 238 14.97 7.69 5.70
CA ARG A 238 15.22 8.91 6.49
C ARG A 238 14.53 10.13 5.92
N ALA A 239 14.52 10.23 4.60
CA ALA A 239 13.81 11.28 3.90
C ALA A 239 12.34 10.89 3.71
N ALA A 240 11.47 11.87 3.73
CA ALA A 240 10.09 11.70 3.35
C ALA A 240 9.99 11.27 1.87
N ARG A 241 9.10 10.34 1.58
CA ARG A 241 8.85 9.83 0.23
C ARG A 241 7.37 9.92 -0.10
N PRO A 242 7.01 10.23 -1.36
CA PRO A 242 5.63 10.10 -1.79
C PRO A 242 5.19 8.63 -1.74
N PRO A 243 3.92 8.34 -1.47
CA PRO A 243 3.40 6.99 -1.56
C PRO A 243 3.43 6.50 -3.01
N SER A 244 3.59 5.19 -3.20
CA SER A 244 3.55 4.59 -4.54
C SER A 244 2.93 3.19 -4.47
N PHE A 245 1.80 3.01 -5.12
CA PHE A 245 1.17 1.69 -5.26
C PHE A 245 1.98 0.77 -6.16
N GLU A 246 2.74 1.31 -7.10
CA GLU A 246 3.59 0.53 -8.00
C GLU A 246 4.79 -0.08 -7.26
N ILE A 247 5.50 0.71 -6.44
CA ILE A 247 6.58 0.20 -5.59
C ILE A 247 6.05 -0.85 -4.61
N HIS A 248 4.88 -0.58 -4.00
CA HIS A 248 4.25 -1.54 -3.09
C HIS A 248 3.94 -2.85 -3.80
N ALA A 249 3.34 -2.79 -5.00
CA ALA A 249 2.99 -3.99 -5.79
C ALA A 249 4.23 -4.80 -6.19
N ALA A 250 5.30 -4.14 -6.62
CA ALA A 250 6.55 -4.81 -6.97
C ALA A 250 7.19 -5.49 -5.74
N ALA A 251 7.17 -4.80 -4.58
CA ALA A 251 7.66 -5.36 -3.33
C ALA A 251 6.80 -6.54 -2.83
N GLU A 252 5.47 -6.44 -2.98
CA GLU A 252 4.52 -7.51 -2.65
C GLU A 252 4.76 -8.74 -3.51
N LEU A 253 4.90 -8.58 -4.83
CA LEU A 253 5.21 -9.68 -5.75
C LEU A 253 6.54 -10.35 -5.38
N PHE A 254 7.59 -9.55 -5.10
CA PHE A 254 8.87 -10.08 -4.64
C PHE A 254 8.73 -10.87 -3.34
N ALA A 255 8.00 -10.34 -2.36
CA ALA A 255 7.79 -10.99 -1.06
C ALA A 255 6.99 -12.30 -1.19
N GLN A 256 5.98 -12.36 -2.07
CA GLN A 256 5.21 -13.57 -2.35
C GLN A 256 6.09 -14.67 -2.95
N ILE A 257 6.87 -14.34 -3.98
CA ILE A 257 7.75 -15.32 -4.62
C ILE A 257 8.84 -15.78 -3.63
N PHE A 258 9.41 -14.85 -2.86
CA PHE A 258 10.37 -15.20 -1.82
C PHE A 258 9.77 -16.16 -0.78
N GLY A 259 8.53 -15.92 -0.33
CA GLY A 259 7.82 -16.81 0.60
C GLY A 259 7.69 -18.24 0.07
N MET A 260 7.40 -18.40 -1.23
CA MET A 260 7.33 -19.72 -1.89
C MET A 260 8.70 -20.42 -2.01
N LEU A 261 9.80 -19.67 -2.05
CA LEU A 261 11.16 -20.21 -2.16
C LEU A 261 11.80 -20.54 -0.80
N LEU A 262 11.15 -20.16 0.31
CA LEU A 262 11.65 -20.52 1.64
C LEU A 262 11.50 -22.03 1.86
N PRO A 263 12.54 -22.73 2.35
CA PRO A 263 12.40 -24.11 2.77
C PRO A 263 11.45 -24.22 3.98
N ASP A 264 10.88 -25.40 4.16
CA ASP A 264 10.03 -25.74 5.31
C ASP A 264 10.80 -25.69 6.64
#